data_63bd22fb07806cbca24e8a0d38b19983
#
_entry.id   63bd22fb07806cbca24e8a0d38b19983
#
_cell.length_a   1.000
_cell.length_b   1.000
_cell.length_c   1.000
_cell.angle_alpha   90.00
_cell.angle_beta   90.00
_cell.angle_gamma   90.00
#
_symmetry.space_group_name_H-M   'P 1'
#
loop_
_entity.id
_entity.type
_entity.pdbx_description
1 polymer ?
#
loop_
_entity_poly.entity_id
_entity_poly.type
_entity_poly.pdbx_seq_one_letter_code
_entity_poly.pdbx_strand_id
1 'polypeptide(L)'
;MRRMRVLATAGAVAVALGMISFTLTVREPVANIMPAKALAPERVTSTIDSRPIPAQPSAPPEAFPPPTGPAAFRTHAPNGAFVPSPACGNPGALGVSRVVEIDAAGGPGFGFEHFKQYDFLRDKEVVLTFDDGPWPLNTPAVLKALADECLRATFFEIGKHATWHPEITKQLIDAGMTVGTHTWSHKDLARNPYANDLEQAEQEIEMGNSAVHMAAAGRAVAPFFRFPDLQHPPQLLPYLGERNIAIFSTDIDSRDFKMHKPDQVIKSAMSQLEKHGKGIILMHDFQHNTAEALPELIRQLKTGGYKIVHIVPKGQLTTLPKYDEMVKQQDKLSVTNTRPQSGVVRTIE
;
A
#
# COMPACT_ATOMS: atom_id res chain seq x y z
N MET A 1 50.09 -25.73 -51.27
CA MET A 1 49.67 -25.56 -52.66
C MET A 1 48.19 -25.74 -52.77
N ARG A 2 47.53 -24.98 -53.61
CA ARG A 2 46.08 -24.86 -53.91
C ARG A 2 45.24 -24.08 -52.90
N ARG A 3 45.07 -22.82 -53.23
CA ARG A 3 44.04 -21.89 -52.76
C ARG A 3 42.73 -22.25 -53.47
N MET A 4 41.65 -22.34 -52.75
CA MET A 4 40.30 -22.41 -53.31
C MET A 4 39.54 -21.16 -52.86
N ARG A 5 39.23 -20.30 -53.82
CA ARG A 5 38.37 -19.13 -53.68
C ARG A 5 36.95 -19.60 -53.81
N VAL A 6 36.06 -19.22 -52.89
CA VAL A 6 34.59 -19.37 -53.02
C VAL A 6 34.01 -17.97 -53.17
N LEU A 7 33.38 -17.77 -54.32
CA LEU A 7 32.60 -16.56 -54.63
C LEU A 7 31.31 -16.52 -53.79
N ALA A 8 31.02 -15.37 -53.20
CA ALA A 8 29.75 -15.05 -52.63
C ALA A 8 28.88 -14.35 -53.69
N THR A 9 27.75 -14.91 -54.03
CA THR A 9 26.70 -14.28 -54.87
C THR A 9 25.68 -13.62 -53.93
N ALA A 10 25.58 -12.29 -54.03
CA ALA A 10 24.52 -11.52 -53.38
C ALA A 10 23.24 -11.59 -54.24
N GLY A 11 22.21 -12.09 -53.66
CA GLY A 11 20.84 -12.05 -54.22
C GLY A 11 20.03 -10.92 -53.57
N ALA A 12 19.75 -9.88 -54.33
CA ALA A 12 18.87 -8.81 -53.92
C ALA A 12 17.42 -9.23 -54.18
N VAL A 13 16.61 -9.30 -53.13
CA VAL A 13 15.15 -9.44 -53.24
C VAL A 13 14.53 -8.07 -52.98
N ALA A 14 13.96 -7.49 -54.07
CA ALA A 14 13.18 -6.27 -53.99
C ALA A 14 11.75 -6.65 -53.56
N VAL A 15 11.33 -6.14 -52.37
CA VAL A 15 9.94 -6.20 -51.92
C VAL A 15 9.25 -4.90 -52.30
N ALA A 16 8.30 -4.98 -53.22
CA ALA A 16 7.42 -3.87 -53.61
C ALA A 16 6.37 -3.64 -52.50
N LEU A 17 6.42 -2.48 -51.85
CA LEU A 17 5.33 -2.00 -50.98
C LEU A 17 4.22 -1.38 -51.83
N GLY A 18 3.09 -2.07 -51.92
CA GLY A 18 1.85 -1.50 -52.42
C GLY A 18 1.16 -0.66 -51.35
N MET A 19 1.14 0.65 -51.51
CA MET A 19 0.31 1.54 -50.69
C MET A 19 -1.15 1.47 -51.20
N ILE A 20 -2.02 0.91 -50.34
CA ILE A 20 -3.47 1.02 -50.54
C ILE A 20 -3.94 2.20 -49.69
N SER A 21 -4.23 3.32 -50.35
CA SER A 21 -4.90 4.46 -49.71
C SER A 21 -6.38 4.18 -49.55
N PHE A 22 -6.83 3.98 -48.31
CA PHE A 22 -8.26 3.99 -47.99
C PHE A 22 -8.65 5.43 -47.58
N THR A 23 -9.40 6.08 -48.48
CA THR A 23 -10.11 7.33 -48.14
C THR A 23 -11.44 6.99 -47.47
N LEU A 24 -11.52 7.16 -46.18
CA LEU A 24 -12.77 7.11 -45.40
C LEU A 24 -13.49 8.45 -45.56
N THR A 25 -14.56 8.48 -46.34
CA THR A 25 -15.52 9.58 -46.40
C THR A 25 -16.48 9.44 -45.22
N VAL A 26 -16.26 10.25 -44.17
CA VAL A 26 -17.21 10.39 -43.07
C VAL A 26 -18.32 11.33 -43.51
N ARG A 27 -19.54 10.80 -43.73
CA ARG A 27 -20.75 11.59 -43.84
C ARG A 27 -21.27 11.94 -42.46
N GLU A 28 -21.26 13.23 -42.13
CA GLU A 28 -21.95 13.73 -40.93
C GLU A 28 -23.47 13.74 -41.15
N PRO A 29 -24.30 13.32 -40.19
CA PRO A 29 -25.73 13.53 -40.25
C PRO A 29 -26.03 14.99 -39.82
N VAL A 30 -26.66 15.73 -40.73
CA VAL A 30 -27.20 17.08 -40.46
C VAL A 30 -28.38 16.92 -39.48
N ALA A 31 -28.17 17.30 -38.24
CA ALA A 31 -29.25 17.42 -37.26
C ALA A 31 -30.03 18.71 -37.49
N ASN A 32 -31.29 18.56 -37.80
CA ASN A 32 -32.26 19.63 -37.99
C ASN A 32 -32.58 20.25 -36.63
N ILE A 33 -32.00 21.42 -36.32
CA ILE A 33 -32.27 22.16 -35.09
C ILE A 33 -33.47 23.06 -35.33
N MET A 34 -34.60 22.70 -34.70
CA MET A 34 -35.75 23.62 -34.58
C MET A 34 -35.43 24.71 -33.54
N PRO A 35 -35.81 25.96 -33.79
CA PRO A 35 -35.53 27.08 -32.85
C PRO A 35 -36.41 26.95 -31.60
N ALA A 36 -35.78 26.93 -30.45
CA ALA A 36 -36.44 27.02 -29.16
C ALA A 36 -37.00 28.41 -28.95
N LYS A 37 -38.30 28.47 -28.64
CA LYS A 37 -39.05 29.67 -28.30
C LYS A 37 -38.54 30.26 -27.00
N ALA A 38 -37.98 31.46 -27.05
CA ALA A 38 -37.52 32.19 -25.87
C ALA A 38 -38.71 32.52 -24.95
N LEU A 39 -38.68 32.01 -23.74
CA LEU A 39 -39.51 32.47 -22.63
C LEU A 39 -38.80 33.64 -21.95
N ALA A 40 -39.49 34.77 -21.86
CA ALA A 40 -39.02 35.95 -21.17
C ALA A 40 -38.88 35.69 -19.66
N PRO A 41 -37.87 36.28 -18.97
CA PRO A 41 -37.71 36.11 -17.54
C PRO A 41 -38.75 36.95 -16.78
N GLU A 42 -39.54 36.28 -15.94
CA GLU A 42 -40.36 36.94 -14.94
C GLU A 42 -39.44 37.63 -13.91
N ARG A 43 -39.65 38.93 -13.77
CA ARG A 43 -38.96 39.79 -12.83
C ARG A 43 -39.61 39.63 -11.44
N VAL A 44 -39.03 38.76 -10.60
CA VAL A 44 -39.37 38.72 -9.17
C VAL A 44 -38.62 39.87 -8.47
N THR A 45 -39.32 40.94 -8.15
CA THR A 45 -38.82 42.02 -7.29
C THR A 45 -39.04 41.59 -5.84
N SER A 46 -38.01 41.02 -5.18
CA SER A 46 -37.92 40.96 -3.73
C SER A 46 -37.12 42.15 -3.23
N THR A 47 -37.80 43.07 -2.57
CA THR A 47 -37.18 44.15 -1.80
C THR A 47 -36.41 43.57 -0.62
N ILE A 48 -35.08 43.55 -0.72
CA ILE A 48 -34.21 43.23 0.42
C ILE A 48 -34.00 44.53 1.19
N ASP A 49 -34.50 44.56 2.43
CA ASP A 49 -34.25 45.61 3.41
C ASP A 49 -32.76 45.62 3.79
N SER A 50 -32.03 46.56 3.20
CA SER A 50 -30.59 46.72 3.43
C SER A 50 -30.34 47.54 4.68
N ARG A 51 -30.30 46.90 5.85
CA ARG A 51 -29.63 47.47 7.02
C ARG A 51 -28.16 47.06 7.00
N PRO A 52 -27.23 47.99 7.12
CA PRO A 52 -25.80 47.63 7.19
C PRO A 52 -25.52 46.93 8.53
N ILE A 53 -25.08 45.68 8.45
CA ILE A 53 -24.48 44.94 9.59
C ILE A 53 -23.12 45.62 9.87
N PRO A 54 -22.83 46.06 11.10
CA PRO A 54 -21.52 46.60 11.41
C PRO A 54 -20.46 45.50 11.21
N ALA A 55 -19.47 45.80 10.38
CA ALA A 55 -18.32 44.93 10.15
C ALA A 55 -17.57 44.76 11.47
N GLN A 56 -17.58 43.56 12.03
CA GLN A 56 -16.59 43.17 13.01
C GLN A 56 -15.23 43.03 12.30
N PRO A 57 -14.15 43.58 12.86
CA PRO A 57 -12.84 43.37 12.32
C PRO A 57 -12.52 41.87 12.45
N SER A 58 -12.41 41.18 11.34
CA SER A 58 -11.86 39.82 11.28
C SER A 58 -10.42 39.89 11.76
N ALA A 59 -10.12 39.25 12.89
CA ALA A 59 -8.77 39.00 13.31
C ALA A 59 -8.06 38.23 12.17
N PRO A 60 -6.81 38.57 11.86
CA PRO A 60 -6.02 37.77 10.91
C PRO A 60 -5.98 36.31 11.40
N PRO A 61 -6.03 35.32 10.50
CA PRO A 61 -5.88 33.93 10.92
C PRO A 61 -4.59 33.81 11.74
N GLU A 62 -4.71 33.37 12.97
CA GLU A 62 -3.54 33.05 13.79
C GLU A 62 -2.68 32.06 12.98
N ALA A 63 -1.48 32.49 12.63
CA ALA A 63 -0.49 31.61 12.04
C ALA A 63 -0.27 30.45 13.02
N PHE A 64 -0.56 29.24 12.58
CA PHE A 64 -0.22 28.05 13.35
C PHE A 64 1.24 28.16 13.77
N PRO A 65 1.57 28.03 15.06
CA PRO A 65 2.95 28.03 15.47
C PRO A 65 3.67 26.91 14.70
N PRO A 66 4.88 27.18 14.18
CA PRO A 66 5.65 26.12 13.55
C PRO A 66 5.79 24.97 14.53
N PRO A 67 5.72 23.69 14.07
CA PRO A 67 5.86 22.55 14.95
C PRO A 67 7.19 22.69 15.71
N THR A 68 7.12 22.96 17.00
CA THR A 68 8.27 23.13 17.84
C THR A 68 8.88 21.77 18.14
N GLY A 69 9.93 21.44 17.43
CA GLY A 69 10.85 20.36 17.72
C GLY A 69 10.58 19.06 16.95
N PRO A 70 11.65 18.30 16.68
CA PRO A 70 11.51 16.97 16.11
C PRO A 70 10.64 16.14 17.03
N ALA A 71 9.62 15.48 16.47
CA ALA A 71 8.82 14.49 17.18
C ALA A 71 9.79 13.54 17.88
N ALA A 72 9.79 13.60 19.21
CA ALA A 72 10.75 12.84 20.01
C ALA A 72 10.43 11.36 19.83
N PHE A 73 11.21 10.68 19.01
CA PHE A 73 11.22 9.24 18.95
C PHE A 73 11.63 8.72 20.32
N ARG A 74 10.66 8.37 21.15
CA ARG A 74 10.95 7.70 22.41
C ARG A 74 11.27 6.26 22.05
N THR A 75 12.57 5.96 22.00
CA THR A 75 13.01 4.59 22.12
C THR A 75 12.73 4.17 23.55
N HIS A 76 11.62 3.50 23.80
CA HIS A 76 11.42 2.83 25.06
C HIS A 76 12.31 1.60 25.09
N ALA A 77 13.51 1.76 25.64
CA ALA A 77 14.07 0.71 26.45
C ALA A 77 13.40 0.86 27.83
N PRO A 78 12.44 0.02 28.22
CA PRO A 78 12.08 -0.05 29.64
C PRO A 78 13.32 -0.56 30.32
N ASN A 79 14.01 0.30 31.08
CA ASN A 79 15.13 -0.04 31.96
C ASN A 79 15.97 -1.25 31.50
N GLY A 80 16.60 -1.17 30.33
CA GLY A 80 17.67 -2.06 29.92
C GLY A 80 17.33 -3.51 29.64
N ALA A 81 16.11 -3.97 29.72
CA ALA A 81 15.75 -5.34 29.40
C ALA A 81 14.88 -5.36 28.11
N PHE A 82 15.49 -5.71 27.00
CA PHE A 82 14.76 -6.34 25.89
C PHE A 82 14.03 -7.55 26.50
N VAL A 83 12.70 -7.50 26.52
CA VAL A 83 11.91 -8.68 26.85
C VAL A 83 11.99 -9.57 25.61
N PRO A 84 12.73 -10.69 25.65
CA PRO A 84 12.72 -11.63 24.54
C PRO A 84 11.27 -12.03 24.33
N SER A 85 10.84 -12.06 23.07
CA SER A 85 9.53 -12.61 22.70
C SER A 85 9.39 -13.96 23.41
N PRO A 86 8.25 -14.28 24.06
CA PRO A 86 8.13 -15.53 24.78
C PRO A 86 8.43 -16.68 23.83
N ALA A 87 9.48 -17.42 24.20
CA ALA A 87 9.85 -18.72 23.65
C ALA A 87 10.03 -18.81 22.12
N CYS A 88 10.94 -18.05 21.56
CA CYS A 88 11.60 -18.53 20.35
C CYS A 88 12.57 -19.65 20.76
N GLY A 89 12.28 -20.89 20.35
CA GLY A 89 13.11 -22.06 20.65
C GLY A 89 14.45 -22.11 19.91
N ASN A 90 14.81 -21.04 19.15
CA ASN A 90 16.04 -20.96 18.37
C ASN A 90 17.07 -20.06 19.07
N PRO A 91 18.04 -20.64 19.81
CA PRO A 91 19.07 -19.84 20.52
C PRO A 91 19.99 -19.06 19.56
N GLY A 92 20.05 -19.47 18.31
CA GLY A 92 20.83 -18.81 17.28
C GLY A 92 20.02 -17.83 16.41
N ALA A 93 18.78 -17.51 16.76
CA ALA A 93 17.94 -16.64 15.96
C ALA A 93 18.51 -15.22 15.78
N LEU A 94 18.21 -14.60 14.65
CA LEU A 94 18.57 -13.19 14.41
C LEU A 94 17.86 -12.28 15.40
N GLY A 95 16.57 -12.51 15.64
CA GLY A 95 15.74 -11.77 16.58
C GLY A 95 15.51 -10.30 16.21
N VAL A 96 14.63 -9.66 16.96
CA VAL A 96 14.40 -8.22 16.88
C VAL A 96 15.41 -7.51 17.78
N SER A 97 16.25 -6.64 17.22
CA SER A 97 17.28 -5.93 17.95
C SER A 97 16.75 -4.71 18.71
N ARG A 98 15.69 -4.10 18.19
CA ARG A 98 15.08 -2.89 18.75
C ARG A 98 13.63 -2.75 18.28
N VAL A 99 12.80 -2.23 19.17
CA VAL A 99 11.43 -1.82 18.82
C VAL A 99 11.37 -0.29 18.80
N VAL A 100 10.75 0.27 17.76
CA VAL A 100 10.54 1.71 17.60
C VAL A 100 9.04 1.99 17.61
N GLU A 101 8.61 2.81 18.56
CA GLU A 101 7.25 3.29 18.63
C GLU A 101 7.07 4.50 17.70
N ILE A 102 6.05 4.47 16.84
CA ILE A 102 5.71 5.54 15.92
C ILE A 102 4.44 6.23 16.40
N ASP A 103 4.53 7.54 16.63
CA ASP A 103 3.36 8.40 16.83
C ASP A 103 2.81 8.82 15.47
N ALA A 104 1.61 8.37 15.15
CA ALA A 104 0.96 8.65 13.88
C ALA A 104 0.24 10.02 13.84
N ALA A 105 0.30 10.80 14.93
CA ALA A 105 -0.36 12.10 15.00
C ALA A 105 0.14 13.04 13.89
N GLY A 106 -0.82 13.62 13.15
CA GLY A 106 -0.53 14.52 12.02
C GLY A 106 -0.02 13.84 10.75
N GLY A 107 -0.04 12.49 10.67
CA GLY A 107 0.28 11.74 9.46
C GLY A 107 1.75 11.84 9.01
N PRO A 108 2.73 11.57 9.89
CA PRO A 108 4.14 11.62 9.50
C PRO A 108 4.45 10.60 8.39
N GLY A 109 5.35 11.00 7.47
CA GLY A 109 5.81 10.13 6.38
C GLY A 109 7.19 9.54 6.65
N PHE A 110 7.39 8.26 6.30
CA PHE A 110 8.60 7.49 6.50
C PHE A 110 9.07 6.81 5.20
N GLY A 111 10.38 6.60 5.05
CA GLY A 111 11.01 5.99 3.88
C GLY A 111 11.55 7.01 2.90
N PHE A 112 12.87 6.98 2.69
CA PHE A 112 13.61 8.02 1.98
C PHE A 112 13.35 8.08 0.48
N GLU A 113 12.65 7.13 -0.10
CA GLU A 113 12.24 7.26 -1.50
C GLU A 113 11.35 8.51 -1.69
N HIS A 114 10.44 8.78 -0.72
CA HIS A 114 9.49 9.89 -0.79
C HIS A 114 9.56 10.85 0.41
N PHE A 115 9.87 10.36 1.62
CA PHE A 115 9.83 11.14 2.86
C PHE A 115 11.21 11.19 3.51
N LYS A 116 11.83 12.37 3.52
CA LYS A 116 13.21 12.54 4.00
C LYS A 116 13.32 13.14 5.41
N GLN A 117 12.18 13.33 6.07
CA GLN A 117 12.14 14.07 7.34
C GLN A 117 12.58 13.23 8.54
N TYR A 118 12.25 11.94 8.55
CA TYR A 118 12.45 11.09 9.73
C TYR A 118 13.38 9.92 9.43
N ASP A 119 14.64 10.07 9.85
CA ASP A 119 15.63 8.99 9.84
C ASP A 119 15.73 8.37 11.23
N PHE A 120 15.03 7.28 11.47
CA PHE A 120 15.04 6.61 12.76
C PHE A 120 15.92 5.34 12.79
N LEU A 121 16.47 4.94 11.66
CA LEU A 121 17.32 3.75 11.56
C LEU A 121 18.80 4.11 11.71
N ARG A 122 19.52 3.26 12.43
CA ARG A 122 20.97 3.31 12.57
C ARG A 122 21.62 2.48 11.46
N ASP A 123 22.93 2.62 11.30
CA ASP A 123 23.69 1.80 10.37
C ASP A 123 23.45 0.32 10.60
N LYS A 124 23.30 -0.44 9.53
CA LYS A 124 22.95 -1.87 9.54
C LYS A 124 21.58 -2.21 10.17
N GLU A 125 20.72 -1.24 10.41
CA GLU A 125 19.34 -1.52 10.84
C GLU A 125 18.39 -1.58 9.63
N VAL A 126 17.49 -2.57 9.65
CA VAL A 126 16.48 -2.77 8.63
C VAL A 126 15.11 -3.01 9.26
N VAL A 127 14.07 -2.49 8.60
CA VAL A 127 12.67 -2.83 8.86
C VAL A 127 12.17 -3.69 7.71
N LEU A 128 11.60 -4.84 8.02
CA LEU A 128 10.97 -5.71 7.03
C LEU A 128 9.51 -5.31 6.87
N THR A 129 9.08 -5.02 5.64
CA THR A 129 7.70 -4.70 5.33
C THR A 129 7.18 -5.53 4.17
N PHE A 130 5.91 -5.92 4.24
CA PHE A 130 5.24 -6.75 3.25
C PHE A 130 3.91 -6.12 2.86
N ASP A 131 3.65 -6.03 1.57
CA ASP A 131 2.44 -5.46 1.00
C ASP A 131 1.58 -6.54 0.31
N ASP A 132 0.32 -6.19 0.02
CA ASP A 132 -0.65 -6.92 -0.78
C ASP A 132 -1.28 -8.16 -0.12
N GLY A 133 -0.78 -8.60 1.02
CA GLY A 133 -1.44 -9.68 1.78
C GLY A 133 -2.84 -9.28 2.32
N PRO A 134 -3.44 -10.20 3.09
CA PRO A 134 -3.01 -11.57 3.32
C PRO A 134 -3.33 -12.51 2.15
N TRP A 135 -2.48 -13.51 1.91
CA TRP A 135 -2.70 -14.47 0.83
C TRP A 135 -2.45 -15.91 1.29
N PRO A 136 -3.36 -16.86 1.01
CA PRO A 136 -3.20 -18.25 1.39
C PRO A 136 -1.88 -18.84 0.92
N LEU A 137 -1.29 -19.73 1.71
CA LEU A 137 -0.01 -20.39 1.51
C LEU A 137 1.20 -19.45 1.62
N ASN A 138 1.22 -18.32 0.94
CA ASN A 138 2.39 -17.45 0.88
C ASN A 138 2.55 -16.62 2.17
N THR A 139 1.53 -15.88 2.61
CA THR A 139 1.60 -15.13 3.88
C THR A 139 1.93 -16.02 5.09
N PRO A 140 1.30 -17.21 5.27
CA PRO A 140 1.71 -18.16 6.31
C PRO A 140 3.16 -18.65 6.19
N ALA A 141 3.68 -18.84 4.97
CA ALA A 141 5.07 -19.23 4.76
C ALA A 141 6.05 -18.09 5.16
N VAL A 142 5.71 -16.84 4.80
CA VAL A 142 6.44 -15.65 5.25
C VAL A 142 6.43 -15.57 6.78
N LEU A 143 5.25 -15.72 7.40
CA LEU A 143 5.10 -15.70 8.86
C LEU A 143 5.95 -16.78 9.53
N LYS A 144 5.96 -17.99 8.96
CA LYS A 144 6.81 -19.08 9.47
C LYS A 144 8.29 -18.74 9.40
N ALA A 145 8.79 -18.22 8.28
CA ALA A 145 10.19 -17.84 8.11
C ALA A 145 10.61 -16.75 9.13
N LEU A 146 9.73 -15.78 9.40
CA LEU A 146 9.94 -14.76 10.43
C LEU A 146 9.97 -15.39 11.83
N ALA A 147 9.03 -16.29 12.12
CA ALA A 147 8.94 -16.95 13.43
C ALA A 147 10.16 -17.85 13.72
N ASP A 148 10.67 -18.57 12.72
CA ASP A 148 11.86 -19.43 12.83
C ASP A 148 13.12 -18.65 13.29
N GLU A 149 13.21 -17.37 12.95
CA GLU A 149 14.30 -16.46 13.34
C GLU A 149 13.87 -15.40 14.39
N CYS A 150 12.70 -15.59 15.04
CA CYS A 150 12.17 -14.71 16.09
C CYS A 150 11.98 -13.25 15.65
N LEU A 151 11.67 -13.05 14.39
CA LEU A 151 11.52 -11.73 13.80
C LEU A 151 10.08 -11.22 13.91
N ARG A 152 9.97 -9.89 13.83
CA ARG A 152 8.71 -9.18 13.66
C ARG A 152 8.84 -8.26 12.45
N ALA A 153 7.75 -8.12 11.72
CA ALA A 153 7.66 -7.31 10.52
C ALA A 153 6.36 -6.48 10.51
N THR A 154 6.24 -5.60 9.53
CA THR A 154 5.02 -4.83 9.29
C THR A 154 4.38 -5.29 7.98
N PHE A 155 3.07 -5.50 8.02
CA PHE A 155 2.27 -5.91 6.87
C PHE A 155 1.28 -4.80 6.53
N PHE A 156 1.20 -4.43 5.25
CA PHE A 156 0.20 -3.48 4.73
C PHE A 156 -0.80 -4.27 3.90
N GLU A 157 -1.95 -4.58 4.51
CA GLU A 157 -2.94 -5.46 3.91
C GLU A 157 -3.91 -4.73 2.99
N ILE A 158 -4.23 -5.35 1.86
CA ILE A 158 -5.35 -4.94 1.00
C ILE A 158 -6.66 -5.33 1.68
N GLY A 159 -7.58 -4.36 1.81
CA GLY A 159 -8.86 -4.59 2.49
C GLY A 159 -9.65 -5.78 1.96
N LYS A 160 -9.75 -5.93 0.63
CA LYS A 160 -10.41 -7.10 0.02
C LYS A 160 -9.77 -8.42 0.41
N HIS A 161 -8.45 -8.49 0.42
CA HIS A 161 -7.73 -9.71 0.81
C HIS A 161 -7.94 -10.03 2.28
N ALA A 162 -7.95 -9.01 3.14
CA ALA A 162 -8.26 -9.16 4.56
C ALA A 162 -9.69 -9.69 4.79
N THR A 163 -10.69 -9.24 4.00
CA THR A 163 -12.05 -9.81 4.10
C THR A 163 -12.15 -11.23 3.59
N TRP A 164 -11.34 -11.61 2.61
CA TRP A 164 -11.33 -12.99 2.08
C TRP A 164 -10.62 -13.97 3.01
N HIS A 165 -9.60 -13.50 3.76
CA HIS A 165 -8.72 -14.34 4.58
C HIS A 165 -8.51 -13.75 5.98
N PRO A 166 -9.60 -13.44 6.73
CA PRO A 166 -9.50 -12.78 8.04
C PRO A 166 -8.77 -13.64 9.08
N GLU A 167 -8.71 -14.97 8.88
CA GLU A 167 -7.96 -15.86 9.74
C GLU A 167 -6.45 -15.62 9.65
N ILE A 168 -5.93 -15.20 8.47
CA ILE A 168 -4.50 -14.91 8.27
C ILE A 168 -4.16 -13.56 8.90
N THR A 169 -4.97 -12.52 8.72
CA THR A 169 -4.83 -11.23 9.43
C THR A 169 -4.73 -11.44 10.94
N LYS A 170 -5.61 -12.28 11.52
CA LYS A 170 -5.56 -12.63 12.94
C LYS A 170 -4.26 -13.35 13.33
N GLN A 171 -3.80 -14.29 12.51
CA GLN A 171 -2.55 -15.01 12.75
C GLN A 171 -1.34 -14.06 12.77
N LEU A 172 -1.28 -13.10 11.85
CA LEU A 172 -0.21 -12.08 11.83
C LEU A 172 -0.20 -11.27 13.12
N ILE A 173 -1.34 -10.75 13.55
CA ILE A 173 -1.44 -9.93 14.76
C ILE A 173 -1.13 -10.77 16.01
N ASP A 174 -1.67 -12.00 16.12
CA ASP A 174 -1.42 -12.90 17.25
C ASP A 174 0.05 -13.33 17.33
N ALA A 175 0.75 -13.40 16.19
CA ALA A 175 2.19 -13.61 16.14
C ALA A 175 3.01 -12.35 16.48
N GLY A 176 2.35 -11.23 16.79
CA GLY A 176 3.00 -9.97 17.16
C GLY A 176 3.55 -9.17 15.99
N MET A 177 3.05 -9.39 14.78
CA MET A 177 3.35 -8.55 13.64
C MET A 177 2.58 -7.23 13.73
N THR A 178 3.10 -6.16 13.17
CA THR A 178 2.37 -4.91 12.99
C THR A 178 1.58 -5.00 11.69
N VAL A 179 0.26 -4.78 11.76
CA VAL A 179 -0.60 -4.77 10.57
C VAL A 179 -1.13 -3.37 10.35
N GLY A 180 -0.86 -2.80 9.20
CA GLY A 180 -1.39 -1.56 8.65
C GLY A 180 -2.26 -1.84 7.42
N THR A 181 -2.54 -0.79 6.61
CA THR A 181 -3.50 -0.86 5.52
C THR A 181 -2.92 -0.41 4.18
N HIS A 182 -3.50 -0.94 3.07
CA HIS A 182 -3.02 -0.74 1.70
C HIS A 182 -4.17 -0.51 0.71
N THR A 183 -5.11 0.37 1.07
CA THR A 183 -6.39 0.62 0.39
C THR A 183 -7.37 -0.58 0.42
N TRP A 184 -8.58 -0.36 -0.11
CA TRP A 184 -9.59 -1.40 -0.25
C TRP A 184 -9.25 -2.41 -1.35
N SER A 185 -8.82 -1.92 -2.53
CA SER A 185 -8.70 -2.75 -3.72
C SER A 185 -7.43 -2.54 -4.54
N HIS A 186 -6.38 -2.00 -3.91
CA HIS A 186 -5.08 -1.73 -4.52
C HIS A 186 -5.18 -0.86 -5.78
N LYS A 187 -5.87 0.28 -5.67
CA LYS A 187 -5.96 1.26 -6.78
C LYS A 187 -4.86 2.29 -6.67
N ASP A 188 -4.25 2.62 -7.80
CA ASP A 188 -3.35 3.77 -7.91
C ASP A 188 -4.16 5.07 -7.76
N LEU A 189 -4.08 5.68 -6.58
CA LEU A 189 -4.85 6.88 -6.23
C LEU A 189 -4.31 8.15 -6.91
N ALA A 190 -3.16 8.08 -7.57
CA ALA A 190 -2.62 9.17 -8.38
C ALA A 190 -3.19 9.19 -9.80
N ARG A 191 -3.99 8.20 -10.20
CA ARG A 191 -4.61 8.10 -11.51
C ARG A 191 -6.12 8.30 -11.48
N ASN A 192 -6.68 8.65 -12.63
CA ASN A 192 -8.13 8.77 -12.79
C ASN A 192 -8.84 7.42 -12.59
N PRO A 193 -10.03 7.39 -11.97
CA PRO A 193 -10.79 8.58 -11.54
C PRO A 193 -10.30 9.24 -10.25
N TYR A 194 -9.54 8.56 -9.40
CA TYR A 194 -9.16 8.95 -8.04
C TYR A 194 -8.40 10.28 -7.97
N ALA A 195 -7.52 10.55 -8.94
CA ALA A 195 -6.77 11.82 -8.99
C ALA A 195 -7.69 13.06 -9.15
N ASN A 196 -8.88 12.89 -9.73
CA ASN A 196 -9.85 13.95 -9.95
C ASN A 196 -11.07 13.87 -9.01
N ASP A 197 -11.16 12.82 -8.21
CA ASP A 197 -12.25 12.58 -7.27
C ASP A 197 -11.67 12.12 -5.92
N LEU A 198 -11.42 13.10 -5.07
CA LEU A 198 -10.82 12.86 -3.75
C LEU A 198 -11.75 12.02 -2.86
N GLU A 199 -13.08 12.18 -2.98
CA GLU A 199 -14.02 11.39 -2.18
C GLU A 199 -13.89 9.89 -2.52
N GLN A 200 -13.73 9.53 -3.79
CA GLN A 200 -13.48 8.14 -4.18
C GLN A 200 -12.11 7.64 -3.70
N ALA A 201 -11.08 8.50 -3.72
CA ALA A 201 -9.76 8.14 -3.22
C ALA A 201 -9.77 7.92 -1.69
N GLU A 202 -10.42 8.79 -0.94
CA GLU A 202 -10.63 8.64 0.51
C GLU A 202 -11.47 7.39 0.82
N GLN A 203 -12.47 7.08 0.01
CA GLN A 203 -13.26 5.85 0.15
C GLN A 203 -12.40 4.59 -0.01
N GLU A 204 -11.47 4.54 -0.96
CA GLU A 204 -10.52 3.42 -1.11
C GLU A 204 -9.65 3.26 0.15
N ILE A 205 -9.18 4.36 0.72
CA ILE A 205 -8.40 4.34 1.97
C ILE A 205 -9.26 3.83 3.13
N GLU A 206 -10.42 4.45 3.36
CA GLU A 206 -11.23 4.16 4.54
C GLU A 206 -11.93 2.79 4.49
N MET A 207 -12.35 2.33 3.32
CA MET A 207 -12.84 0.96 3.17
C MET A 207 -11.73 -0.06 3.44
N GLY A 208 -10.48 0.23 3.02
CA GLY A 208 -9.31 -0.57 3.39
C GLY A 208 -9.11 -0.62 4.90
N ASN A 209 -9.15 0.53 5.56
CA ASN A 209 -9.04 0.66 7.01
C ASN A 209 -10.12 -0.15 7.74
N SER A 210 -11.38 0.00 7.33
CA SER A 210 -12.51 -0.71 7.92
C SER A 210 -12.41 -2.24 7.73
N ALA A 211 -12.00 -2.67 6.54
CA ALA A 211 -11.89 -4.09 6.22
C ALA A 211 -10.82 -4.80 7.05
N VAL A 212 -9.61 -4.25 7.11
CA VAL A 212 -8.52 -4.81 7.91
C VAL A 212 -8.88 -4.79 9.41
N HIS A 213 -9.50 -3.69 9.89
CA HIS A 213 -9.97 -3.61 11.26
C HIS A 213 -11.02 -4.69 11.60
N MET A 214 -11.98 -4.96 10.69
CA MET A 214 -12.95 -6.04 10.87
C MET A 214 -12.29 -7.42 10.85
N ALA A 215 -11.35 -7.65 9.91
CA ALA A 215 -10.60 -8.91 9.82
C ALA A 215 -9.79 -9.17 11.10
N ALA A 216 -9.26 -8.11 11.73
CA ALA A 216 -8.53 -8.20 13.00
C ALA A 216 -9.40 -8.67 14.19
N ALA A 217 -10.75 -8.61 14.09
CA ALA A 217 -11.70 -9.12 15.07
C ALA A 217 -11.40 -8.65 16.51
N GLY A 218 -11.28 -7.34 16.70
CA GLY A 218 -11.03 -6.69 17.99
C GLY A 218 -9.55 -6.61 18.42
N ARG A 219 -8.62 -7.11 17.60
CA ARG A 219 -7.18 -6.89 17.79
C ARG A 219 -6.79 -5.50 17.29
N ALA A 220 -5.71 -4.94 17.81
CA ALA A 220 -5.22 -3.64 17.39
C ALA A 220 -4.64 -3.68 15.96
N VAL A 221 -5.10 -2.77 15.12
CA VAL A 221 -4.52 -2.47 13.81
C VAL A 221 -3.74 -1.17 13.94
N ALA A 222 -2.56 -1.11 13.33
CA ALA A 222 -1.74 0.09 13.37
C ALA A 222 -2.33 1.19 12.47
N PRO A 223 -2.32 2.46 12.89
CA PRO A 223 -2.68 3.58 12.04
C PRO A 223 -1.54 3.88 11.06
N PHE A 224 -1.15 2.87 10.30
CA PHE A 224 -0.08 2.90 9.31
C PHE A 224 -0.67 2.58 7.94
N PHE A 225 -0.30 3.36 6.96
CA PHE A 225 -0.80 3.25 5.61
C PHE A 225 0.35 3.30 4.60
N ARG A 226 0.24 2.49 3.55
CA ARG A 226 1.11 2.58 2.38
C ARG A 226 0.26 2.75 1.13
N PHE A 227 0.64 3.72 0.29
CA PHE A 227 -0.02 3.92 -0.99
C PHE A 227 0.35 2.83 -1.98
N PRO A 228 -0.62 2.27 -2.74
CA PRO A 228 -0.35 1.39 -3.87
C PRO A 228 0.65 2.00 -4.87
N ASP A 229 1.51 1.15 -5.43
CA ASP A 229 2.55 1.54 -6.39
C ASP A 229 3.50 2.65 -5.87
N LEU A 230 3.55 2.87 -4.54
CA LEU A 230 4.26 3.97 -3.87
C LEU A 230 3.88 5.36 -4.44
N GLN A 231 2.72 5.51 -5.04
CA GLN A 231 2.22 6.79 -5.53
C GLN A 231 1.59 7.59 -4.39
N HIS A 232 2.15 8.77 -4.10
CA HIS A 232 1.76 9.62 -2.97
C HIS A 232 1.07 10.91 -3.47
N PRO A 233 -0.23 10.89 -3.81
CA PRO A 233 -0.95 12.09 -4.25
C PRO A 233 -0.89 13.18 -3.17
N PRO A 234 -0.30 14.36 -3.45
CA PRO A 234 -0.10 15.39 -2.42
C PRO A 234 -1.40 15.84 -1.75
N GLN A 235 -2.51 15.76 -2.49
CA GLN A 235 -3.84 16.16 -1.99
C GLN A 235 -4.42 15.21 -0.93
N LEU A 236 -3.93 13.96 -0.85
CA LEU A 236 -4.37 13.00 0.16
C LEU A 236 -3.52 13.02 1.44
N LEU A 237 -2.35 13.65 1.42
CA LEU A 237 -1.47 13.71 2.59
C LEU A 237 -2.12 14.49 3.76
N PRO A 238 -2.76 15.66 3.55
CA PRO A 238 -3.48 16.36 4.61
C PRO A 238 -4.61 15.50 5.23
N TYR A 239 -5.37 14.79 4.39
CA TYR A 239 -6.43 13.90 4.85
C TYR A 239 -5.89 12.82 5.79
N LEU A 240 -4.82 12.13 5.41
CA LEU A 240 -4.17 11.14 6.29
C LEU A 240 -3.63 11.77 7.57
N GLY A 241 -3.16 13.02 7.49
CA GLY A 241 -2.74 13.81 8.66
C GLY A 241 -3.90 14.06 9.63
N GLU A 242 -5.06 14.49 9.16
CA GLU A 242 -6.26 14.69 9.97
C GLU A 242 -6.77 13.38 10.59
N ARG A 243 -6.60 12.27 9.88
CA ARG A 243 -6.92 10.93 10.35
C ARG A 243 -5.90 10.37 11.35
N ASN A 244 -4.77 11.05 11.58
CA ASN A 244 -3.64 10.56 12.37
C ASN A 244 -3.13 9.19 11.89
N ILE A 245 -2.93 9.07 10.59
CA ILE A 245 -2.44 7.86 9.93
C ILE A 245 -1.03 8.15 9.39
N ALA A 246 -0.02 7.43 9.87
CA ALA A 246 1.35 7.53 9.39
C ALA A 246 1.50 6.88 8.01
N ILE A 247 2.26 7.52 7.13
CA ILE A 247 2.43 7.11 5.74
C ILE A 247 3.79 6.46 5.57
N PHE A 248 3.81 5.25 5.01
CA PHE A 248 5.05 4.52 4.77
C PHE A 248 5.36 4.43 3.28
N SER A 249 6.51 4.96 2.89
CA SER A 249 7.20 4.62 1.66
C SER A 249 8.25 3.53 1.96
N THR A 250 9.33 3.50 1.22
CA THR A 250 10.42 2.55 1.37
C THR A 250 11.78 3.23 1.21
N ASP A 251 12.84 2.51 1.54
CA ASP A 251 14.22 2.85 1.22
C ASP A 251 14.80 1.86 0.21
N ILE A 252 14.26 0.64 0.20
CA ILE A 252 14.73 -0.49 -0.58
C ILE A 252 13.52 -1.21 -1.17
N ASP A 253 13.26 -0.98 -2.44
CA ASP A 253 12.25 -1.72 -3.20
C ASP A 253 12.87 -3.01 -3.76
N SER A 254 12.48 -4.16 -3.21
CA SER A 254 12.98 -5.47 -3.69
C SER A 254 12.59 -5.75 -5.13
N ARG A 255 11.50 -5.14 -5.63
CA ARG A 255 10.90 -5.40 -6.95
C ARG A 255 10.54 -6.86 -7.17
N ASP A 256 10.25 -7.59 -6.10
CA ASP A 256 9.94 -9.02 -6.12
C ASP A 256 8.76 -9.38 -7.03
N PHE A 257 7.81 -8.46 -7.21
CA PHE A 257 6.71 -8.60 -8.17
C PHE A 257 7.16 -8.72 -9.65
N LYS A 258 8.42 -8.36 -9.97
CA LYS A 258 9.04 -8.53 -11.29
C LYS A 258 9.97 -9.74 -11.36
N MET A 259 10.20 -10.42 -10.23
CA MET A 259 11.15 -11.51 -10.15
C MET A 259 10.46 -12.85 -10.37
N HIS A 260 11.15 -13.73 -11.08
CA HIS A 260 10.62 -15.06 -11.42
C HIS A 260 11.30 -16.18 -10.63
N LYS A 261 12.29 -15.82 -9.80
CA LYS A 261 13.06 -16.78 -8.98
C LYS A 261 13.40 -16.17 -7.63
N PRO A 262 13.45 -16.95 -6.55
CA PRO A 262 13.81 -16.49 -5.22
C PRO A 262 15.18 -15.80 -5.13
N ASP A 263 16.18 -16.30 -5.84
CA ASP A 263 17.53 -15.73 -5.86
C ASP A 263 17.58 -14.32 -6.45
N GLN A 264 16.68 -13.99 -7.37
CA GLN A 264 16.56 -12.64 -7.94
C GLN A 264 16.02 -11.65 -6.90
N VAL A 265 15.05 -12.07 -6.08
CA VAL A 265 14.49 -11.27 -4.98
C VAL A 265 15.60 -10.94 -3.97
N ILE A 266 16.34 -11.96 -3.54
CA ILE A 266 17.45 -11.84 -2.60
C ILE A 266 18.50 -10.88 -3.14
N LYS A 267 18.96 -11.09 -4.38
CA LYS A 267 19.97 -10.26 -5.01
C LYS A 267 19.51 -8.79 -5.13
N SER A 268 18.25 -8.56 -5.50
CA SER A 268 17.69 -7.22 -5.62
C SER A 268 17.68 -6.49 -4.28
N ALA A 269 17.17 -7.12 -3.23
CA ALA A 269 17.11 -6.54 -1.89
C ALA A 269 18.52 -6.30 -1.32
N MET A 270 19.39 -7.30 -1.34
CA MET A 270 20.72 -7.22 -0.75
C MET A 270 21.64 -6.22 -1.45
N SER A 271 21.62 -6.15 -2.79
CA SER A 271 22.46 -5.20 -3.52
C SER A 271 22.10 -3.72 -3.26
N GLN A 272 20.81 -3.45 -3.05
CA GLN A 272 20.36 -2.12 -2.65
C GLN A 272 20.73 -1.85 -1.19
N LEU A 273 20.51 -2.83 -0.32
CA LEU A 273 20.81 -2.71 1.10
C LEU A 273 22.32 -2.50 1.36
N GLU A 274 23.20 -3.17 0.63
CA GLU A 274 24.64 -2.96 0.70
C GLU A 274 25.02 -1.53 0.32
N LYS A 275 24.34 -0.95 -0.68
CA LYS A 275 24.56 0.42 -1.12
C LYS A 275 24.05 1.46 -0.12
N HIS A 276 22.90 1.22 0.49
CA HIS A 276 22.25 2.16 1.42
C HIS A 276 22.71 1.98 2.88
N GLY A 277 23.18 0.80 3.24
CA GLY A 277 23.65 0.46 4.58
C GLY A 277 22.55 0.15 5.58
N LYS A 278 21.32 0.66 5.37
CA LYS A 278 20.14 0.51 6.24
C LYS A 278 18.88 0.78 5.43
N GLY A 279 17.70 0.49 5.97
CA GLY A 279 16.45 0.96 5.35
C GLY A 279 15.22 0.12 5.67
N ILE A 280 14.09 0.66 5.25
CA ILE A 280 12.79 -0.02 5.18
C ILE A 280 12.76 -0.82 3.88
N ILE A 281 12.64 -2.14 3.99
CA ILE A 281 12.61 -3.04 2.83
C ILE A 281 11.16 -3.34 2.47
N LEU A 282 10.79 -3.05 1.22
CA LEU A 282 9.50 -3.39 0.64
C LEU A 282 9.60 -4.74 -0.07
N MET A 283 8.69 -5.63 0.30
CA MET A 283 8.43 -6.93 -0.32
C MET A 283 6.92 -7.16 -0.40
N HIS A 284 6.49 -8.24 -1.06
CA HIS A 284 5.07 -8.58 -1.18
C HIS A 284 4.83 -10.01 -0.74
N ASP A 285 4.10 -10.20 0.37
CA ASP A 285 3.89 -11.53 0.97
C ASP A 285 2.89 -12.41 0.22
N PHE A 286 2.14 -11.84 -0.73
CA PHE A 286 1.33 -12.63 -1.64
C PHE A 286 2.15 -13.31 -2.75
N GLN A 287 3.40 -12.91 -2.97
CA GLN A 287 4.29 -13.46 -3.98
C GLN A 287 4.95 -14.77 -3.50
N HIS A 288 4.80 -15.83 -4.29
CA HIS A 288 5.40 -17.13 -3.99
C HIS A 288 6.93 -17.06 -3.90
N ASN A 289 7.57 -16.37 -4.87
CA ASN A 289 9.02 -16.23 -4.89
C ASN A 289 9.58 -15.47 -3.68
N THR A 290 8.82 -14.54 -3.11
CA THR A 290 9.19 -13.83 -1.88
C THR A 290 9.12 -14.76 -0.68
N ALA A 291 8.04 -15.54 -0.57
CA ALA A 291 7.89 -16.53 0.50
C ALA A 291 9.04 -17.56 0.48
N GLU A 292 9.45 -18.03 -0.71
CA GLU A 292 10.59 -18.94 -0.88
C GLU A 292 11.95 -18.26 -0.63
N ALA A 293 12.09 -16.99 -0.99
CA ALA A 293 13.35 -16.25 -0.83
C ALA A 293 13.64 -15.87 0.63
N LEU A 294 12.61 -15.67 1.43
CA LEU A 294 12.73 -15.02 2.73
C LEU A 294 13.66 -15.74 3.71
N PRO A 295 13.67 -17.09 3.86
CA PRO A 295 14.60 -17.76 4.75
C PRO A 295 16.07 -17.46 4.41
N GLU A 296 16.42 -17.49 3.14
CA GLU A 296 17.77 -17.22 2.68
C GLU A 296 18.12 -15.73 2.78
N LEU A 297 17.18 -14.82 2.48
CA LEU A 297 17.36 -13.39 2.67
C LEU A 297 17.66 -13.07 4.15
N ILE A 298 16.89 -13.63 5.09
CA ILE A 298 17.14 -13.49 6.53
C ILE A 298 18.53 -14.01 6.91
N ARG A 299 18.93 -15.14 6.37
CA ARG A 299 20.27 -15.70 6.58
C ARG A 299 21.35 -14.73 6.10
N GLN A 300 21.18 -14.09 4.94
CA GLN A 300 22.14 -13.11 4.41
C GLN A 300 22.14 -11.82 5.24
N LEU A 301 20.99 -11.33 5.69
CA LEU A 301 20.92 -10.22 6.63
C LEU A 301 21.73 -10.50 7.89
N LYS A 302 21.55 -11.70 8.46
CA LYS A 302 22.26 -12.14 9.66
C LYS A 302 23.76 -12.20 9.47
N THR A 303 24.24 -12.86 8.38
CA THR A 303 25.67 -12.96 8.08
C THR A 303 26.29 -11.61 7.69
N GLY A 304 25.51 -10.71 7.08
CA GLY A 304 25.90 -9.33 6.78
C GLY A 304 25.94 -8.39 7.98
N GLY A 305 25.56 -8.88 9.17
CA GLY A 305 25.57 -8.10 10.43
C GLY A 305 24.41 -7.10 10.50
N TYR A 306 23.36 -7.28 9.72
CA TYR A 306 22.17 -6.43 9.80
C TYR A 306 21.34 -6.79 11.02
N LYS A 307 20.64 -5.79 11.56
CA LYS A 307 19.81 -5.86 12.76
C LYS A 307 18.37 -5.53 12.40
N ILE A 308 17.44 -6.36 12.84
CA ILE A 308 16.03 -6.13 12.56
C ILE A 308 15.43 -5.18 13.58
N VAL A 309 14.79 -4.12 13.08
CA VAL A 309 14.01 -3.17 13.87
C VAL A 309 12.54 -3.44 13.61
N HIS A 310 11.77 -3.59 14.67
CA HIS A 310 10.32 -3.71 14.58
C HIS A 310 9.68 -2.35 14.89
N ILE A 311 8.78 -1.89 14.04
CA ILE A 311 8.01 -0.66 14.26
C ILE A 311 6.63 -1.01 14.81
N VAL A 312 6.22 -0.31 15.85
CA VAL A 312 4.91 -0.47 16.49
C VAL A 312 4.21 0.89 16.61
N PRO A 313 2.88 0.94 16.56
CA PRO A 313 2.17 2.20 16.73
C PRO A 313 2.06 2.58 18.20
N LYS A 314 2.06 3.88 18.50
CA LYS A 314 1.71 4.43 19.81
C LYS A 314 0.20 4.31 20.10
N GLY A 315 -0.63 4.39 19.07
CA GLY A 315 -2.08 4.26 19.13
C GLY A 315 -2.59 3.16 18.21
N GLN A 316 -3.88 3.10 18.02
CA GLN A 316 -4.50 2.13 17.10
C GLN A 316 -5.35 2.85 16.06
N LEU A 317 -5.56 2.19 14.93
CA LEU A 317 -6.41 2.68 13.85
C LEU A 317 -7.86 2.81 14.34
N THR A 318 -8.48 3.94 14.02
CA THR A 318 -9.92 4.15 14.20
C THR A 318 -10.62 4.18 12.86
N THR A 319 -11.73 3.47 12.74
CA THR A 319 -12.54 3.42 11.53
C THR A 319 -13.67 4.44 11.54
N LEU A 320 -14.27 4.69 10.39
CA LEU A 320 -15.42 5.56 10.25
C LEU A 320 -16.68 4.69 10.00
N PRO A 321 -17.76 4.86 10.79
CA PRO A 321 -18.95 3.99 10.71
C PRO A 321 -19.57 3.89 9.30
N LYS A 322 -19.50 4.97 8.49
CA LYS A 322 -19.97 4.97 7.10
C LYS A 322 -19.29 3.86 6.29
N TYR A 323 -17.98 3.71 6.42
CA TYR A 323 -17.21 2.74 5.64
C TYR A 323 -17.25 1.35 6.23
N ASP A 324 -17.44 1.23 7.55
CA ASP A 324 -17.71 -0.05 8.20
C ASP A 324 -18.99 -0.70 7.63
N GLU A 325 -20.05 0.09 7.45
CA GLU A 325 -21.28 -0.39 6.83
C GLU A 325 -21.13 -0.71 5.34
N MET A 326 -20.33 0.08 4.61
CA MET A 326 -20.04 -0.20 3.19
C MET A 326 -19.32 -1.54 3.02
N VAL A 327 -18.31 -1.84 3.83
CA VAL A 327 -17.59 -3.12 3.78
C VAL A 327 -18.53 -4.28 4.11
N LYS A 328 -19.35 -4.18 5.16
CA LYS A 328 -20.35 -5.22 5.52
C LYS A 328 -21.34 -5.48 4.38
N GLN A 329 -21.72 -4.47 3.61
CA GLN A 329 -22.60 -4.64 2.45
C GLN A 329 -21.90 -5.37 1.31
N GLN A 330 -20.63 -5.08 1.05
CA GLN A 330 -19.82 -5.77 0.04
C GLN A 330 -19.69 -7.27 0.37
N ASP A 331 -19.41 -7.61 1.62
CA ASP A 331 -19.31 -9.00 2.06
C ASP A 331 -20.63 -9.77 1.87
N LYS A 332 -21.77 -9.15 2.21
CA LYS A 332 -23.10 -9.75 1.99
C LYS A 332 -23.35 -10.04 0.51
N LEU A 333 -22.97 -9.13 -0.38
CA LEU A 333 -23.11 -9.32 -1.83
C LEU A 333 -22.23 -10.46 -2.36
N SER A 334 -21.04 -10.63 -1.81
CA SER A 334 -20.13 -11.71 -2.16
C SER A 334 -20.70 -13.08 -1.77
N VAL A 335 -21.31 -13.18 -0.61
CA VAL A 335 -21.94 -14.43 -0.11
C VAL A 335 -23.23 -14.77 -0.89
N THR A 336 -24.02 -13.78 -1.35
CA THR A 336 -25.23 -14.01 -2.12
C THR A 336 -24.98 -14.42 -3.56
N ASN A 337 -23.78 -14.14 -4.10
CA ASN A 337 -23.38 -14.58 -5.45
C ASN A 337 -22.79 -16.01 -5.46
N THR A 338 -22.59 -16.66 -4.32
CA THR A 338 -22.32 -18.08 -4.28
C THR A 338 -23.59 -18.83 -4.67
N ARG A 339 -23.61 -19.35 -5.90
CA ARG A 339 -24.67 -20.19 -6.44
C ARG A 339 -24.95 -21.30 -5.44
N PRO A 340 -26.23 -21.51 -4.98
CA PRO A 340 -26.54 -22.61 -4.07
C PRO A 340 -26.06 -23.92 -4.70
N GLN A 341 -25.19 -24.65 -4.02
CA GLN A 341 -24.65 -25.92 -4.52
C GLN A 341 -25.70 -27.05 -4.51
N SER A 342 -26.94 -26.77 -4.17
CA SER A 342 -28.04 -27.73 -4.09
C SER A 342 -28.52 -28.35 -5.43
N GLY A 343 -27.85 -28.01 -6.55
CA GLY A 343 -28.21 -28.55 -7.88
C GLY A 343 -27.17 -29.47 -8.52
N VAL A 344 -26.02 -29.69 -7.92
CA VAL A 344 -24.88 -30.35 -8.60
C VAL A 344 -24.74 -31.84 -8.25
N VAL A 345 -25.33 -32.31 -7.16
CA VAL A 345 -25.27 -33.72 -6.78
C VAL A 345 -26.70 -34.24 -6.63
N ARG A 346 -27.12 -35.12 -7.54
CA ARG A 346 -28.34 -35.93 -7.44
C ARG A 346 -27.92 -37.36 -7.17
N THR A 347 -28.24 -37.87 -6.00
CA THR A 347 -28.14 -39.32 -5.73
C THR A 347 -29.25 -40.00 -6.51
N ILE A 348 -28.93 -40.95 -7.40
CA ILE A 348 -29.89 -41.83 -8.05
C ILE A 348 -29.71 -43.17 -7.33
N GLU A 349 -30.74 -43.61 -6.57
CA GLU A 349 -30.87 -44.96 -6.00
C GLU A 349 -31.41 -45.89 -7.06
#